data_5ceca5a0559e19162b6eb2b07e72b29c
#
_entry.id   5ceca5a0559e19162b6eb2b07e72b29c
#
_cell.length_a   1.000
_cell.length_b   1.000
_cell.length_c   1.000
_cell.angle_alpha   90.00
_cell.angle_beta   90.00
_cell.angle_gamma   90.00
#
_symmetry.space_group_name_H-M   'P 1'
#
loop_
_entity.id
_entity.type
_entity.pdbx_description
1 polymer ?
#
loop_
_entity_poly.entity_id
_entity_poly.type
_entity_poly.pdbx_seq_one_letter_code
_entity_poly.pdbx_strand_id
1 'polypeptide(L)'
;MISARNHFHGNVKEIRKGAVNGIVKLETPGGNAVSSTISMEAIEDLKLAEGKKSCIFVKATEVMLANENLKISARNQWKGTVKEIQEGAVNAIVKLEIEEGVTITSTISLEAVKDLGLTVGAKAVAIVKSTSVILGEE
;
A
#
# COMPACT_ATOMS: atom_id res chain seq x y z
N MET A 1 -3.99 -2.78 -18.52
CA MET A 1 -4.74 -3.53 -17.48
C MET A 1 -3.78 -4.33 -16.62
N ILE A 2 -3.99 -4.34 -15.33
CA ILE A 2 -3.15 -5.04 -14.37
C ILE A 2 -4.02 -5.75 -13.35
N SER A 3 -3.58 -6.92 -12.87
CA SER A 3 -4.34 -7.74 -11.92
C SER A 3 -4.20 -7.31 -10.45
N ALA A 4 -3.36 -6.35 -10.15
CA ALA A 4 -3.22 -5.86 -8.78
C ALA A 4 -4.55 -5.26 -8.29
N ARG A 5 -4.99 -5.69 -7.10
CA ARG A 5 -6.24 -5.22 -6.50
C ARG A 5 -6.17 -3.77 -6.05
N ASN A 6 -4.98 -3.32 -5.64
CA ASN A 6 -4.80 -1.97 -5.16
C ASN A 6 -4.15 -1.12 -6.23
N HIS A 7 -4.88 -0.10 -6.65
CA HIS A 7 -4.45 0.83 -7.67
C HIS A 7 -4.92 2.22 -7.26
N PHE A 8 -3.99 3.10 -6.97
CA PHE A 8 -4.28 4.48 -6.60
C PHE A 8 -3.16 5.38 -7.10
N HIS A 9 -3.19 6.64 -6.76
CA HIS A 9 -2.24 7.63 -7.28
C HIS A 9 -1.57 8.41 -6.17
N GLY A 10 -0.36 8.88 -6.44
CA GLY A 10 0.33 9.82 -5.57
C GLY A 10 1.26 10.70 -6.37
N ASN A 11 1.67 11.79 -5.77
CA ASN A 11 2.65 12.69 -6.35
C ASN A 11 4.01 12.41 -5.74
N VAL A 12 5.03 12.35 -6.59
CA VAL A 12 6.41 12.14 -6.15
C VAL A 12 6.88 13.36 -5.36
N LYS A 13 7.35 13.12 -4.14
CA LYS A 13 7.85 14.17 -3.24
C LYS A 13 9.36 14.16 -3.16
N GLU A 14 9.99 12.98 -3.21
CA GLU A 14 11.43 12.85 -3.06
C GLU A 14 11.88 11.58 -3.76
N ILE A 15 13.07 11.63 -4.36
CA ILE A 15 13.72 10.46 -4.93
C ILE A 15 15.13 10.38 -4.34
N ARG A 16 15.42 9.28 -3.68
CA ARG A 16 16.76 8.99 -3.15
C ARG A 16 17.40 7.97 -4.08
N LYS A 17 18.41 8.41 -4.81
CA LYS A 17 19.10 7.58 -5.80
C LYS A 17 20.17 6.74 -5.15
N GLY A 18 20.18 5.44 -5.47
CA GLY A 18 21.26 4.54 -5.10
C GLY A 18 21.99 4.05 -6.33
N ALA A 19 22.90 3.09 -6.16
CA ALA A 19 23.66 2.55 -7.27
C ALA A 19 22.80 1.66 -8.18
N VAL A 20 21.96 0.83 -7.60
CA VAL A 20 21.11 -0.13 -8.32
C VAL A 20 19.64 0.17 -8.10
N ASN A 21 19.24 0.47 -6.87
CA ASN A 21 17.88 0.80 -6.50
C ASN A 21 17.78 2.23 -6.01
N GLY A 22 16.57 2.77 -6.07
CA GLY A 22 16.25 4.05 -5.49
C GLY A 22 14.99 3.95 -4.64
N ILE A 23 14.81 4.93 -3.78
CA ILE A 23 13.60 5.05 -2.95
C ILE A 23 12.82 6.25 -3.46
N VAL A 24 11.58 6.00 -3.86
CA VAL A 24 10.67 7.06 -4.30
C VAL A 24 9.64 7.27 -3.20
N LYS A 25 9.52 8.49 -2.74
CA LYS A 25 8.53 8.88 -1.74
C LYS A 25 7.43 9.65 -2.43
N LEU A 26 6.20 9.20 -2.21
CA LEU A 26 5.01 9.80 -2.81
C LEU A 26 4.03 10.21 -1.72
N GLU A 27 3.09 11.05 -2.08
CA GLU A 27 2.01 11.44 -1.19
C GLU A 27 0.69 11.35 -1.94
N THR A 28 -0.29 10.69 -1.34
CA THR A 28 -1.63 10.58 -1.90
C THR A 28 -2.38 11.91 -1.76
N PRO A 29 -3.48 12.11 -2.49
CA PRO A 29 -4.27 13.34 -2.33
C PRO A 29 -4.71 13.64 -0.91
N GLY A 30 -4.99 12.59 -0.12
CA GLY A 30 -5.40 12.72 1.28
C GLY A 30 -4.24 12.87 2.26
N GLY A 31 -3.00 12.88 1.79
CA GLY A 31 -1.83 13.11 2.64
C GLY A 31 -1.13 11.87 3.17
N ASN A 32 -1.50 10.68 2.71
CA ASN A 32 -0.79 9.47 3.10
C ASN A 32 0.55 9.38 2.39
N ALA A 33 1.60 9.09 3.17
CA ALA A 33 2.94 8.90 2.62
C ALA A 33 3.12 7.48 2.10
N VAL A 34 3.70 7.35 0.92
CA VAL A 34 3.98 6.05 0.30
C VAL A 34 5.45 6.01 -0.06
N SER A 35 6.15 4.95 0.35
CA SER A 35 7.54 4.71 -0.02
C SER A 35 7.62 3.48 -0.92
N SER A 36 8.34 3.61 -2.02
CA SER A 36 8.56 2.53 -2.97
C SER A 36 10.05 2.37 -3.23
N THR A 37 10.55 1.15 -3.15
CA THR A 37 11.93 0.82 -3.50
C THR A 37 11.90 0.10 -4.83
N ILE A 38 12.43 0.74 -5.86
CA ILE A 38 12.45 0.21 -7.23
C ILE A 38 13.84 0.37 -7.83
N SER A 39 14.08 -0.26 -8.97
CA SER A 39 15.38 -0.15 -9.64
C SER A 39 15.60 1.27 -10.18
N MET A 40 16.85 1.67 -10.26
CA MET A 40 17.21 2.95 -10.89
C MET A 40 16.78 2.95 -12.36
N GLU A 41 16.86 1.79 -13.02
CA GLU A 41 16.40 1.64 -14.39
C GLU A 41 14.91 1.98 -14.51
N ALA A 42 14.09 1.49 -13.59
CA ALA A 42 12.65 1.79 -13.59
C ALA A 42 12.39 3.28 -13.36
N ILE A 43 13.16 3.91 -12.46
CA ILE A 43 13.03 5.36 -12.21
C ILE A 43 13.30 6.13 -13.51
N GLU A 44 14.31 5.74 -14.25
CA GLU A 44 14.67 6.38 -15.52
C GLU A 44 13.62 6.13 -16.60
N ASP A 45 13.20 4.86 -16.75
CA ASP A 45 12.21 4.48 -17.77
C ASP A 45 10.87 5.19 -17.56
N LEU A 46 10.46 5.33 -16.31
CA LEU A 46 9.20 6.01 -15.97
C LEU A 46 9.37 7.54 -15.88
N LYS A 47 10.60 8.01 -16.03
CA LYS A 47 10.93 9.45 -15.95
C LYS A 47 10.38 10.08 -14.67
N LEU A 48 10.55 9.39 -13.55
CA LEU A 48 10.06 9.87 -12.27
C LEU A 48 10.88 11.07 -11.81
N ALA A 49 10.17 12.09 -11.33
CA ALA A 49 10.76 13.33 -10.86
C ALA A 49 9.83 13.94 -9.81
N GLU A 50 10.37 14.80 -8.95
CA GLU A 50 9.57 15.51 -7.97
C GLU A 50 8.42 16.25 -8.64
N GLY A 51 7.23 16.12 -8.06
CA GLY A 51 6.01 16.73 -8.57
C GLY A 51 5.26 15.90 -9.59
N LYS A 52 5.86 14.82 -10.11
CA LYS A 52 5.19 13.98 -11.09
C LYS A 52 4.17 13.08 -10.42
N LYS A 53 3.00 12.94 -11.03
CA LYS A 53 1.96 12.01 -10.59
C LYS A 53 2.33 10.60 -11.08
N SER A 54 2.18 9.63 -10.22
CA SER A 54 2.44 8.22 -10.55
C SER A 54 1.31 7.33 -10.08
N CYS A 55 1.05 6.27 -10.82
CA CYS A 55 0.18 5.20 -10.36
C CYS A 55 0.93 4.35 -9.34
N ILE A 56 0.21 3.86 -8.36
CA ILE A 56 0.73 3.00 -7.29
C ILE A 56 -0.08 1.71 -7.32
N PHE A 57 0.63 0.58 -7.41
CA PHE A 57 0.01 -0.73 -7.44
C PHE A 57 0.56 -1.59 -6.31
N VAL A 58 -0.31 -2.30 -5.61
CA VAL A 58 0.08 -3.24 -4.56
C VAL A 58 -0.80 -4.48 -4.66
N LYS A 59 -0.20 -5.66 -4.63
CA LYS A 59 -0.95 -6.91 -4.60
C LYS A 59 -1.61 -7.07 -3.24
N ALA A 60 -2.86 -7.52 -3.24
CA ALA A 60 -3.61 -7.70 -2.00
C ALA A 60 -2.92 -8.68 -1.04
N THR A 61 -2.20 -9.67 -1.57
CA THR A 61 -1.46 -10.65 -0.77
C THR A 61 -0.21 -10.06 -0.14
N GLU A 62 0.23 -8.88 -0.56
CA GLU A 62 1.40 -8.19 0.00
C GLU A 62 1.01 -7.15 1.05
N VAL A 63 -0.28 -7.01 1.33
CA VAL A 63 -0.77 -6.08 2.34
C VAL A 63 -0.99 -6.84 3.64
N MET A 64 -0.23 -6.47 4.67
CA MET A 64 -0.43 -6.99 6.01
C MET A 64 -1.36 -6.05 6.77
N LEU A 65 -2.07 -6.57 7.75
CA LEU A 65 -2.92 -5.76 8.62
C LEU A 65 -2.48 -5.88 10.07
N ALA A 66 -2.58 -4.79 10.79
CA ALA A 66 -2.36 -4.75 12.23
C ALA A 66 -3.51 -3.94 12.85
N ASN A 67 -3.72 -4.12 14.17
CA ASN A 67 -4.74 -3.35 14.86
C ASN A 67 -4.20 -2.04 15.45
N GLU A 68 -2.89 -1.81 15.33
CA GLU A 68 -2.23 -0.58 15.78
C GLU A 68 -0.95 -0.36 14.99
N ASN A 69 -0.40 0.84 15.04
CA ASN A 69 0.90 1.13 14.45
C ASN A 69 1.99 0.35 15.18
N LEU A 70 2.92 -0.21 14.41
CA LEU A 70 4.03 -1.01 14.93
C LEU A 70 5.36 -0.33 14.62
N LYS A 71 6.34 -0.56 15.48
CA LYS A 71 7.70 -0.09 15.29
C LYS A 71 8.48 -1.21 14.59
N ILE A 72 8.31 -1.29 13.27
CA ILE A 72 8.91 -2.32 12.43
C ILE A 72 9.60 -1.69 11.23
N SER A 73 10.32 -2.49 10.46
CA SER A 73 11.08 -2.00 9.31
C SER A 73 10.26 -1.76 8.06
N ALA A 74 9.01 -2.21 7.99
CA ALA A 74 8.14 -1.92 6.86
C ALA A 74 7.86 -0.41 6.81
N ARG A 75 8.10 0.21 5.67
CA ARG A 75 8.04 1.67 5.53
C ARG A 75 6.63 2.22 5.47
N ASN A 76 5.69 1.44 4.94
CA ASN A 76 4.34 1.92 4.73
C ASN A 76 3.40 1.38 5.80
N GLN A 77 2.81 2.28 6.57
CA GLN A 77 1.79 1.97 7.56
C GLN A 77 0.68 3.00 7.41
N TRP A 78 -0.45 2.56 6.87
CA TRP A 78 -1.58 3.44 6.58
C TRP A 78 -2.75 3.10 7.47
N LYS A 79 -3.14 4.04 8.33
CA LYS A 79 -4.29 3.89 9.23
C LYS A 79 -5.58 4.03 8.45
N GLY A 80 -6.56 3.23 8.80
CA GLY A 80 -7.86 3.32 8.16
C GLY A 80 -8.96 2.64 8.95
N THR A 81 -10.11 2.54 8.31
CA THR A 81 -11.30 1.93 8.88
C THR A 81 -11.72 0.76 7.99
N VAL A 82 -11.98 -0.38 8.61
CA VAL A 82 -12.45 -1.57 7.88
C VAL A 82 -13.85 -1.30 7.34
N LYS A 83 -14.01 -1.42 6.04
CA LYS A 83 -15.28 -1.18 5.36
C LYS A 83 -15.99 -2.47 4.96
N GLU A 84 -15.24 -3.52 4.68
CA GLU A 84 -15.80 -4.78 4.22
C GLU A 84 -14.89 -5.93 4.59
N ILE A 85 -15.48 -7.07 4.96
CA ILE A 85 -14.76 -8.33 5.18
C ILE A 85 -15.52 -9.42 4.45
N GLN A 86 -14.86 -10.07 3.49
CA GLN A 86 -15.42 -11.22 2.78
C GLN A 86 -14.70 -12.47 3.27
N GLU A 87 -15.39 -13.30 4.03
CA GLU A 87 -14.81 -14.51 4.57
C GLU A 87 -14.91 -15.67 3.57
N GLY A 88 -13.77 -16.32 3.33
CA GLY A 88 -13.70 -17.57 2.60
C GLY A 88 -13.48 -18.73 3.55
N ALA A 89 -13.15 -19.90 3.01
CA ALA A 89 -12.91 -21.09 3.83
C ALA A 89 -11.60 -20.98 4.65
N VAL A 90 -10.57 -20.41 4.05
CA VAL A 90 -9.22 -20.31 4.65
C VAL A 90 -8.77 -18.88 4.74
N ASN A 91 -9.03 -18.08 3.71
CA ASN A 91 -8.62 -16.69 3.62
C ASN A 91 -9.83 -15.77 3.69
N ALA A 92 -9.54 -14.49 3.95
CA ALA A 92 -10.54 -13.43 3.93
C ALA A 92 -9.98 -12.26 3.13
N ILE A 93 -10.87 -11.50 2.52
CA ILE A 93 -10.55 -10.26 1.84
C ILE A 93 -11.07 -9.13 2.71
N VAL A 94 -10.16 -8.25 3.14
CA VAL A 94 -10.49 -7.12 4.00
C VAL A 94 -10.26 -5.83 3.21
N LYS A 95 -11.24 -4.95 3.21
CA LYS A 95 -11.12 -3.65 2.57
C LYS A 95 -11.04 -2.57 3.64
N LEU A 96 -9.94 -1.81 3.61
CA LEU A 96 -9.63 -0.77 4.57
C LEU A 96 -9.58 0.58 3.86
N GLU A 97 -10.44 1.50 4.27
CA GLU A 97 -10.41 2.86 3.73
C GLU A 97 -9.39 3.67 4.51
N ILE A 98 -8.32 4.10 3.85
CA ILE A 98 -7.25 4.88 4.49
C ILE A 98 -7.45 6.38 4.31
N GLU A 99 -8.21 6.78 3.32
CA GLU A 99 -8.62 8.17 3.07
C GLU A 99 -9.79 8.15 2.10
N GLU A 100 -10.47 9.27 1.96
CA GLU A 100 -11.58 9.38 1.01
C GLU A 100 -11.08 9.05 -0.40
N GLY A 101 -11.74 8.09 -1.04
CA GLY A 101 -11.39 7.67 -2.39
C GLY A 101 -10.27 6.65 -2.49
N VAL A 102 -9.64 6.26 -1.38
CA VAL A 102 -8.58 5.25 -1.40
C VAL A 102 -8.89 4.12 -0.42
N THR A 103 -9.22 2.96 -0.97
CA THR A 103 -9.50 1.75 -0.20
C THR A 103 -8.42 0.72 -0.53
N ILE A 104 -7.79 0.19 0.51
CA ILE A 104 -6.75 -0.83 0.38
C ILE A 104 -7.37 -2.20 0.63
N THR A 105 -7.19 -3.10 -0.31
CA THR A 105 -7.67 -4.48 -0.22
C THR A 105 -6.52 -5.37 0.23
N SER A 106 -6.78 -6.17 1.26
CA SER A 106 -5.81 -7.11 1.82
C SER A 106 -6.40 -8.52 1.80
N THR A 107 -5.60 -9.49 1.39
CA THR A 107 -5.96 -10.90 1.48
C THR A 107 -5.12 -11.51 2.61
N ILE A 108 -5.78 -11.89 3.69
CA ILE A 108 -5.14 -12.49 4.87
C ILE A 108 -5.87 -13.77 5.25
N SER A 109 -5.30 -14.53 6.19
CA SER A 109 -5.97 -15.73 6.65
C SER A 109 -7.21 -15.37 7.47
N LEU A 110 -8.19 -16.26 7.44
CA LEU A 110 -9.39 -16.08 8.27
C LEU A 110 -9.03 -16.07 9.76
N GLU A 111 -8.02 -16.87 10.13
CA GLU A 111 -7.50 -16.89 11.50
C GLU A 111 -6.95 -15.53 11.92
N ALA A 112 -6.22 -14.86 11.02
CA ALA A 112 -5.69 -13.52 11.30
C ALA A 112 -6.81 -12.50 11.54
N VAL A 113 -7.89 -12.58 10.77
CA VAL A 113 -9.06 -11.71 10.98
C VAL A 113 -9.59 -11.86 12.40
N LYS A 114 -9.69 -13.09 12.86
CA LYS A 114 -10.18 -13.40 14.22
C LYS A 114 -9.21 -12.95 15.29
N ASP A 115 -7.93 -13.27 15.12
CA ASP A 115 -6.90 -12.92 16.09
C ASP A 115 -6.76 -11.41 16.27
N LEU A 116 -6.90 -10.65 15.18
CA LEU A 116 -6.82 -9.19 15.23
C LEU A 116 -8.14 -8.54 15.65
N GLY A 117 -9.20 -9.31 15.76
CA GLY A 117 -10.51 -8.78 16.12
C GLY A 117 -11.09 -7.83 15.09
N LEU A 118 -10.80 -8.08 13.81
CA LEU A 118 -11.27 -7.20 12.74
C LEU A 118 -12.77 -7.37 12.49
N THR A 119 -13.47 -6.25 12.50
CA THR A 119 -14.90 -6.17 12.17
C THR A 119 -15.12 -4.91 11.36
N VAL A 120 -16.23 -4.86 10.63
CA VAL A 120 -16.59 -3.64 9.87
C VAL A 120 -16.73 -2.48 10.85
N GLY A 121 -16.08 -1.37 10.54
CA GLY A 121 -16.04 -0.20 11.41
C GLY A 121 -14.82 -0.14 12.34
N ALA A 122 -14.07 -1.24 12.47
CA ALA A 122 -12.87 -1.28 13.31
C ALA A 122 -11.76 -0.46 12.67
N LYS A 123 -10.90 0.09 13.53
CA LYS A 123 -9.67 0.76 13.08
C LYS A 123 -8.60 -0.29 12.86
N ALA A 124 -7.83 -0.13 11.81
CA ALA A 124 -6.72 -1.02 11.49
C ALA A 124 -5.64 -0.25 10.74
N VAL A 125 -4.50 -0.89 10.55
CA VAL A 125 -3.37 -0.31 9.84
C VAL A 125 -2.96 -1.27 8.73
N ALA A 126 -2.87 -0.77 7.51
CA ALA A 126 -2.34 -1.52 6.38
C ALA A 126 -0.82 -1.33 6.37
N ILE A 127 -0.09 -2.43 6.33
CA ILE A 127 1.36 -2.43 6.36
C ILE A 127 1.89 -3.05 5.07
N VAL A 128 2.74 -2.31 4.36
CA VAL A 128 3.29 -2.74 3.08
C VAL A 128 4.79 -2.46 3.03
N LYS A 129 5.57 -3.45 2.64
CA LYS A 129 6.99 -3.26 2.42
C LYS A 129 7.19 -2.34 1.22
N SER A 130 8.19 -1.47 1.28
CA SER A 130 8.48 -0.55 0.16
C SER A 130 8.84 -1.31 -1.12
N THR A 131 9.41 -2.52 -0.99
CA THR A 131 9.75 -3.36 -2.14
C THR A 131 8.53 -4.02 -2.78
N SER A 132 7.37 -3.96 -2.12
CA SER A 132 6.11 -4.50 -2.65
C SER A 132 5.25 -3.45 -3.34
N VAL A 133 5.68 -2.20 -3.32
CA VAL A 133 4.98 -1.08 -3.96
C VAL A 133 5.50 -0.91 -5.38
N ILE A 134 4.61 -1.03 -6.35
CA ILE A 134 4.93 -0.92 -7.77
C ILE A 134 4.46 0.44 -8.28
N LEU A 135 5.32 1.13 -9.00
CA LEU A 135 4.99 2.41 -9.61
C LEU A 135 4.83 2.23 -11.13
N GLY A 136 3.99 3.05 -11.74
CA GLY A 136 3.78 2.95 -13.16
C GLY A 136 2.98 4.09 -13.74
N GLU A 137 2.76 3.99 -15.03
CA GLU A 137 1.91 4.91 -15.79
C GLU A 137 0.71 4.12 -16.31
N GLU A 138 -0.38 4.83 -16.49
CA GLU A 138 -1.56 4.21 -17.07
C GLU A 138 -2.25 5.13 -18.05
#